data_1aca7a119b6d0f33edc27dda2292495d
#
_entry.id   1aca7a119b6d0f33edc27dda2292495d
#
_cell.length_a   1.000
_cell.length_b   1.000
_cell.length_c   1.000
_cell.angle_alpha   90.00
_cell.angle_beta   90.00
_cell.angle_gamma   90.00
#
_symmetry.space_group_name_H-M   'P 1'
#
loop_
_entity.id
_entity.type
_entity.pdbx_description
1 polymer ?
#
loop_
_entity_poly.entity_id
_entity_poly.type
_entity_poly.pdbx_seq_one_letter_code
_entity_poly.pdbx_strand_id
1 'polypeptide(L)'
;EVFNEAMNAFRQWAKEYGDPIYDEASHSGRMRRLYLRYGEKSGQVMACVVVNGNGLHHEAELVTALKKAVPGLASVVVNSNRDKTNVALGQKCRTVYGDDVIEDTLCGLRFRLSPLSFYQVNRTQAERLYGLAAGYAGLTGEELLLDLYCGAGTIGLSMAGSAKRLLG
;
A
#
# COMPACT_ATOMS: atom_id res chain seq x y z
N GLU A 1 15.73 -3.73 3.50
CA GLU A 1 16.66 -2.56 3.60
C GLU A 1 15.87 -1.26 3.56
N VAL A 2 15.19 -0.91 2.48
CA VAL A 2 14.45 0.36 2.34
C VAL A 2 13.40 0.61 3.44
N PHE A 3 12.74 -0.41 3.95
CA PHE A 3 11.79 -0.27 5.05
C PHE A 3 12.46 0.08 6.38
N ASN A 4 13.67 -0.45 6.61
CA ASN A 4 14.45 -0.09 7.80
C ASN A 4 14.89 1.37 7.76
N GLU A 5 15.29 1.87 6.60
CA GLU A 5 15.64 3.26 6.38
C GLU A 5 14.44 4.18 6.63
N ALA A 6 13.28 3.84 6.07
CA ALA A 6 12.04 4.57 6.30
C ALA A 6 11.64 4.59 7.79
N MET A 7 11.69 3.43 8.46
CA MET A 7 11.38 3.33 9.89
C MET A 7 12.35 4.15 10.75
N ASN A 8 13.64 4.12 10.44
CA ASN A 8 14.63 4.87 11.20
C ASN A 8 14.46 6.38 11.02
N ALA A 9 14.23 6.86 9.79
CA ALA A 9 13.94 8.25 9.50
C ALA A 9 12.67 8.73 10.23
N PHE A 10 11.61 7.92 10.18
CA PHE A 10 10.36 8.21 10.89
C PHE A 10 10.56 8.28 12.42
N ARG A 11 11.30 7.32 13.00
CA ARG A 11 11.59 7.31 14.45
C ARG A 11 12.40 8.52 14.88
N GLN A 12 13.40 8.93 14.08
CA GLN A 12 14.21 10.10 14.38
C GLN A 12 13.37 11.38 14.33
N TRP A 13 12.57 11.55 13.29
CA TRP A 13 11.61 12.65 13.17
C TRP A 13 10.62 12.67 14.35
N ALA A 14 10.05 11.51 14.72
CA ALA A 14 9.12 11.42 15.83
C ALA A 14 9.73 11.79 17.18
N LYS A 15 11.02 11.49 17.39
CA LYS A 15 11.75 11.92 18.60
C LYS A 15 12.01 13.42 18.63
N GLU A 16 12.28 14.01 17.47
CA GLU A 16 12.61 15.43 17.36
C GLU A 16 11.38 16.34 17.45
N TYR A 17 10.31 15.96 16.74
CA TYR A 17 9.12 16.80 16.59
C TYR A 17 7.90 16.33 17.39
N GLY A 18 7.89 15.10 17.84
CA GLY A 18 7.16 14.61 18.99
C GLY A 18 5.63 14.69 19.01
N ASP A 19 4.93 14.28 17.95
CA ASP A 19 3.51 13.94 18.13
C ASP A 19 3.38 12.74 19.09
N PRO A 20 2.46 12.76 20.07
CA PRO A 20 2.32 11.67 21.02
C PRO A 20 1.91 10.36 20.32
N ILE A 21 2.57 9.28 20.75
CA ILE A 21 2.24 7.92 20.27
C ILE A 21 0.86 7.56 20.81
N TYR A 22 0.05 6.95 19.95
CA TYR A 22 -1.28 6.47 20.32
C TYR A 22 -1.19 5.27 21.27
N ASP A 23 -1.90 5.39 22.37
CA ASP A 23 -2.09 4.31 23.33
C ASP A 23 -3.43 3.61 23.12
N GLU A 24 -3.39 2.32 22.85
CA GLU A 24 -4.59 1.53 22.52
C GLU A 24 -5.51 1.30 23.74
N ALA A 25 -4.99 1.42 24.97
CA ALA A 25 -5.80 1.22 26.17
C ALA A 25 -6.61 2.48 26.53
N SER A 26 -5.98 3.65 26.49
CA SER A 26 -6.62 4.93 26.78
C SER A 26 -7.26 5.58 25.57
N HIS A 27 -7.00 5.08 24.37
CA HIS A 27 -7.38 5.67 23.08
C HIS A 27 -6.94 7.13 22.91
N SER A 28 -5.80 7.48 23.48
CA SER A 28 -5.21 8.82 23.43
C SER A 28 -3.90 8.82 22.65
N GLY A 29 -3.42 10.01 22.26
CA GLY A 29 -2.27 10.16 21.40
C GLY A 29 -2.64 10.25 19.91
N ARG A 30 -1.68 10.59 19.07
CA ARG A 30 -1.90 10.92 17.65
C ARG A 30 -1.34 9.88 16.71
N MET A 31 -0.05 9.51 16.83
CA MET A 31 0.62 8.58 15.91
C MET A 31 0.23 7.14 16.22
N ARG A 32 -0.52 6.49 15.33
CA ARG A 32 -0.94 5.10 15.52
C ARG A 32 0.03 4.12 14.88
N ARG A 33 0.33 4.29 13.59
CA ARG A 33 1.13 3.32 12.81
C ARG A 33 1.89 4.01 11.69
N LEU A 34 3.02 3.43 11.30
CA LEU A 34 3.65 3.66 10.00
C LEU A 34 3.37 2.42 9.14
N TYR A 35 2.69 2.61 8.04
CA TYR A 35 2.42 1.60 7.02
C TYR A 35 3.26 1.89 5.78
N LEU A 36 4.03 0.92 5.31
CA LEU A 36 4.93 1.08 4.18
C LEU A 36 4.50 0.15 3.04
N ARG A 37 4.56 0.68 1.82
CA ARG A 37 4.42 -0.11 0.58
C ARG A 37 5.66 0.04 -0.27
N TYR A 38 5.98 -1.02 -0.97
CA TYR A 38 7.08 -1.07 -1.92
C TYR A 38 6.63 -1.76 -3.20
N GLY A 39 6.79 -1.07 -4.33
CA GLY A 39 6.64 -1.65 -5.65
C GLY A 39 7.94 -2.34 -6.06
N GLU A 40 7.95 -3.65 -6.06
CA GLU A 40 9.19 -4.44 -6.27
C GLU A 40 9.80 -4.20 -7.65
N LYS A 41 8.97 -4.03 -8.68
CA LYS A 41 9.43 -3.76 -10.05
C LYS A 41 9.67 -2.28 -10.34
N SER A 42 8.87 -1.41 -9.75
CA SER A 42 9.01 0.03 -9.97
C SER A 42 10.09 0.67 -9.09
N GLY A 43 10.44 0.04 -7.96
CA GLY A 43 11.27 0.63 -6.92
C GLY A 43 10.59 1.75 -6.13
N GLN A 44 9.31 2.00 -6.36
CA GLN A 44 8.56 3.07 -5.69
C GLN A 44 8.21 2.69 -4.26
N VAL A 45 8.33 3.67 -3.36
CA VAL A 45 7.99 3.53 -1.94
C VAL A 45 6.87 4.49 -1.59
N MET A 46 5.87 3.99 -0.88
CA MET A 46 4.85 4.80 -0.20
C MET A 46 5.01 4.67 1.31
N ALA A 47 5.06 5.80 2.00
CA ALA A 47 4.96 5.89 3.45
C ALA A 47 3.58 6.44 3.84
N CYS A 48 2.77 5.64 4.53
CA CYS A 48 1.46 6.03 5.03
C CYS A 48 1.50 6.10 6.56
N VAL A 49 1.34 7.31 7.11
CA VAL A 49 1.27 7.51 8.56
C VAL A 49 -0.18 7.51 8.99
N VAL A 50 -0.53 6.55 9.84
CA VAL A 50 -1.87 6.41 10.40
C VAL A 50 -1.98 7.21 11.68
N VAL A 51 -2.98 8.09 11.75
CA VAL A 51 -3.17 9.03 12.85
C VAL A 51 -4.56 8.95 13.45
N ASN A 52 -4.63 9.14 14.77
CA ASN A 52 -5.87 9.45 15.48
C ASN A 52 -6.14 10.96 15.36
N GLY A 53 -6.62 11.38 14.19
CA GLY A 53 -6.80 12.79 13.88
C GLY A 53 -6.86 13.04 12.37
N ASN A 54 -6.62 14.28 11.96
CA ASN A 54 -6.66 14.68 10.54
C ASN A 54 -5.26 14.89 9.93
N GLY A 55 -4.20 14.92 10.75
CA GLY A 55 -2.84 15.19 10.30
C GLY A 55 -1.82 15.07 11.43
N LEU A 56 -0.57 15.30 11.08
CA LEU A 56 0.57 15.39 11.98
C LEU A 56 1.01 16.86 12.12
N HIS A 57 1.72 17.16 13.19
CA HIS A 57 2.55 18.35 13.21
C HIS A 57 3.83 18.07 12.39
N HIS A 58 4.45 19.12 11.87
CA HIS A 58 5.75 19.00 11.16
C HIS A 58 5.78 18.00 10.00
N GLU A 59 4.69 17.94 9.19
CA GLU A 59 4.61 17.04 8.02
C GLU A 59 5.68 17.34 6.97
N ALA A 60 6.06 18.61 6.78
CA ALA A 60 7.08 18.99 5.81
C ALA A 60 8.46 18.46 6.19
N GLU A 61 8.78 18.48 7.47
CA GLU A 61 10.01 17.95 8.04
C GLU A 61 10.06 16.42 7.93
N LEU A 62 8.90 15.74 8.15
CA LEU A 62 8.77 14.30 7.91
C LEU A 62 9.05 13.95 6.46
N VAL A 63 8.43 14.67 5.52
CA VAL A 63 8.66 14.46 4.07
C VAL A 63 10.14 14.66 3.74
N THR A 64 10.76 15.69 4.27
CA THR A 64 12.20 15.98 4.06
C THR A 64 13.08 14.85 4.58
N ALA A 65 12.80 14.35 5.80
CA ALA A 65 13.55 13.25 6.40
C ALA A 65 13.40 11.95 5.59
N LEU A 66 12.17 11.62 5.17
CA LEU A 66 11.90 10.43 4.35
C LEU A 66 12.53 10.52 2.95
N LYS A 67 12.45 11.68 2.29
CA LYS A 67 13.10 11.90 0.97
C LYS A 67 14.61 11.70 1.02
N LYS A 68 15.24 12.12 2.11
CA LYS A 68 16.68 11.97 2.31
C LYS A 68 17.08 10.51 2.55
N ALA A 69 16.26 9.75 3.27
CA ALA A 69 16.60 8.41 3.74
C ALA A 69 16.12 7.30 2.81
N VAL A 70 15.06 7.53 2.00
CA VAL A 70 14.36 6.48 1.26
C VAL A 70 14.52 6.71 -0.24
N PRO A 71 15.44 5.99 -0.89
CA PRO A 71 15.49 5.96 -2.35
C PRO A 71 14.17 5.46 -2.94
N GLY A 72 13.69 6.13 -3.98
CA GLY A 72 12.42 5.77 -4.63
C GLY A 72 11.16 6.18 -3.87
N LEU A 73 11.25 7.05 -2.84
CA LEU A 73 10.07 7.60 -2.18
C LEU A 73 9.19 8.35 -3.19
N ALA A 74 8.05 7.77 -3.52
CA ALA A 74 7.10 8.30 -4.51
C ALA A 74 5.86 8.93 -3.85
N SER A 75 5.54 8.51 -2.62
CA SER A 75 4.32 8.95 -1.94
C SER A 75 4.50 9.03 -0.43
N VAL A 76 3.98 10.10 0.18
CA VAL A 76 3.73 10.17 1.63
C VAL A 76 2.26 10.52 1.84
N VAL A 77 1.57 9.67 2.60
CA VAL A 77 0.13 9.78 2.86
C VAL A 77 -0.13 9.83 4.36
N VAL A 78 -1.06 10.66 4.78
CA VAL A 78 -1.65 10.61 6.12
C VAL A 78 -3.00 9.93 6.02
N ASN A 79 -3.17 8.87 6.79
CA ASN A 79 -4.41 8.11 6.93
C ASN A 79 -5.07 8.44 8.26
N SER A 80 -6.30 8.94 8.23
CA SER A 80 -7.09 9.26 9.41
C SER A 80 -7.83 8.01 9.89
N ASN A 81 -7.44 7.49 11.06
CA ASN A 81 -8.13 6.40 11.74
C ASN A 81 -8.43 6.79 13.19
N ARG A 82 -9.68 7.20 13.44
CA ARG A 82 -10.18 7.61 14.76
C ARG A 82 -10.96 6.51 15.47
N ASP A 83 -11.15 5.38 14.78
CA ASP A 83 -11.94 4.28 15.31
C ASP A 83 -11.21 3.57 16.46
N LYS A 84 -11.94 3.26 17.50
CA LYS A 84 -11.45 2.50 18.66
C LYS A 84 -11.45 1.00 18.37
N THR A 85 -10.77 0.62 17.28
CA THR A 85 -10.69 -0.75 16.79
C THR A 85 -9.24 -1.11 16.49
N ASN A 86 -8.96 -2.40 16.29
CA ASN A 86 -7.65 -2.91 15.88
C ASN A 86 -7.42 -2.82 14.35
N VAL A 87 -8.36 -2.26 13.58
CA VAL A 87 -8.20 -2.03 12.15
C VAL A 87 -7.03 -1.08 11.91
N ALA A 88 -6.12 -1.47 11.05
CA ALA A 88 -4.87 -0.75 10.84
C ALA A 88 -5.06 0.61 10.15
N LEU A 89 -5.91 0.66 9.13
CA LEU A 89 -6.13 1.84 8.27
C LEU A 89 -7.58 2.32 8.36
N GLY A 90 -7.76 3.64 8.49
CA GLY A 90 -9.06 4.27 8.32
C GLY A 90 -9.38 4.48 6.84
N GLN A 91 -10.59 4.93 6.55
CA GLN A 91 -11.09 5.11 5.16
C GLN A 91 -10.60 6.40 4.49
N LYS A 92 -10.11 7.37 5.25
CA LYS A 92 -9.70 8.68 4.73
C LYS A 92 -8.20 8.79 4.62
N CYS A 93 -7.73 9.04 3.41
CA CYS A 93 -6.33 9.30 3.10
C CYS A 93 -6.16 10.72 2.55
N ARG A 94 -5.04 11.36 2.88
CA ARG A 94 -4.62 12.65 2.34
C ARG A 94 -3.14 12.56 1.94
N THR A 95 -2.85 12.85 0.69
CA THR A 95 -1.48 12.89 0.19
C THR A 95 -0.78 14.14 0.71
N VAL A 96 0.42 13.95 1.23
CA VAL A 96 1.31 15.01 1.76
C VAL A 96 2.45 15.29 0.80
N TYR A 97 2.92 14.24 0.10
CA TYR A 97 3.97 14.34 -0.90
C TYR A 97 3.76 13.31 -2.01
N GLY A 98 4.08 13.72 -3.25
CA GLY A 98 3.99 12.86 -4.43
C GLY A 98 2.56 12.51 -4.81
N ASP A 99 2.37 11.31 -5.36
CA ASP A 99 1.07 10.83 -5.81
C ASP A 99 0.30 10.10 -4.69
N ASP A 100 -1.01 9.95 -4.85
CA ASP A 100 -1.89 9.19 -3.95
C ASP A 100 -1.74 7.67 -4.08
N VAL A 101 -0.98 7.23 -5.08
CA VAL A 101 -0.69 5.83 -5.40
C VAL A 101 0.79 5.64 -5.70
N ILE A 102 1.25 4.39 -5.61
CA ILE A 102 2.48 3.92 -6.25
C ILE A 102 2.14 2.92 -7.34
N GLU A 103 3.04 2.71 -8.28
CA GLU A 103 2.89 1.69 -9.31
C GLU A 103 3.73 0.46 -8.99
N ASP A 104 3.24 -0.71 -9.40
CA ASP A 104 4.04 -1.93 -9.49
C ASP A 104 3.56 -2.81 -10.65
N THR A 105 4.36 -3.82 -10.99
CA THR A 105 4.06 -4.76 -12.08
C THR A 105 3.91 -6.17 -11.53
N LEU A 106 2.81 -6.83 -11.89
CA LEU A 106 2.51 -8.23 -11.54
C LEU A 106 1.96 -8.95 -12.79
N CYS A 107 2.51 -10.11 -13.13
CA CYS A 107 2.17 -10.85 -14.34
C CYS A 107 2.22 -9.99 -15.63
N GLY A 108 3.19 -9.09 -15.73
CA GLY A 108 3.34 -8.19 -16.88
C GLY A 108 2.36 -7.00 -16.92
N LEU A 109 1.41 -6.91 -16.00
CA LEU A 109 0.42 -5.84 -15.91
C LEU A 109 0.82 -4.80 -14.87
N ARG A 110 0.58 -3.52 -15.18
CA ARG A 110 0.84 -2.39 -14.30
C ARG A 110 -0.37 -2.13 -13.40
N PHE A 111 -0.13 -2.05 -12.09
CA PHE A 111 -1.14 -1.75 -11.08
C PHE A 111 -0.82 -0.46 -10.35
N ARG A 112 -1.85 0.35 -10.08
CA ARG A 112 -1.78 1.54 -9.23
C ARG A 112 -2.29 1.18 -7.85
N LEU A 113 -1.45 1.36 -6.84
CA LEU A 113 -1.67 0.88 -5.48
C LEU A 113 -1.84 2.06 -4.52
N SER A 114 -3.04 2.25 -4.01
CA SER A 114 -3.32 3.19 -2.93
C SER A 114 -2.97 2.58 -1.57
N PRO A 115 -2.94 3.33 -0.47
CA PRO A 115 -2.77 2.75 0.87
C PRO A 115 -3.78 1.65 1.20
N LEU A 116 -5.01 1.76 0.67
CA LEU A 116 -6.12 0.86 0.96
C LEU A 116 -6.22 -0.34 0.01
N SER A 117 -5.49 -0.33 -1.11
CA SER A 117 -5.54 -1.44 -2.08
C SER A 117 -4.97 -2.71 -1.46
N PHE A 118 -5.69 -3.82 -1.60
CA PHE A 118 -5.07 -5.13 -1.35
C PHE A 118 -4.12 -5.48 -2.50
N TYR A 119 -2.91 -5.89 -2.17
CA TYR A 119 -1.91 -6.35 -3.15
C TYR A 119 -1.02 -7.40 -2.50
N GLN A 120 -0.69 -8.46 -3.25
CA GLN A 120 0.12 -9.56 -2.74
C GLN A 120 1.56 -9.12 -2.46
N VAL A 121 1.98 -9.24 -1.20
CA VAL A 121 3.32 -8.81 -0.76
C VAL A 121 4.45 -9.68 -1.31
N ASN A 122 4.19 -10.97 -1.54
CA ASN A 122 5.15 -11.87 -2.17
C ASN A 122 4.81 -12.03 -3.66
N ARG A 123 5.29 -11.09 -4.47
CA ARG A 123 5.04 -11.03 -5.90
C ARG A 123 5.42 -12.33 -6.63
N THR A 124 6.61 -12.85 -6.37
CA THR A 124 7.10 -14.06 -7.04
C THR A 124 6.19 -15.27 -6.80
N GLN A 125 5.72 -15.44 -5.57
CA GLN A 125 4.79 -16.52 -5.25
C GLN A 125 3.38 -16.24 -5.80
N ALA A 126 2.95 -14.98 -5.82
CA ALA A 126 1.68 -14.60 -6.44
C ALA A 126 1.67 -14.92 -7.94
N GLU A 127 2.74 -14.59 -8.67
CA GLU A 127 2.86 -14.91 -10.11
C GLU A 127 2.83 -16.42 -10.35
N ARG A 128 3.50 -17.21 -9.51
CA ARG A 128 3.45 -18.68 -9.58
C ARG A 128 2.04 -19.21 -9.31
N LEU A 129 1.38 -18.72 -8.28
CA LEU A 129 0.02 -19.11 -7.92
C LEU A 129 -0.96 -18.77 -9.04
N TYR A 130 -0.86 -17.57 -9.63
CA TYR A 130 -1.73 -17.15 -10.73
C TYR A 130 -1.48 -17.95 -12.00
N GLY A 131 -0.22 -18.30 -12.27
CA GLY A 131 0.12 -19.22 -13.38
C GLY A 131 -0.48 -20.61 -13.22
N LEU A 132 -0.46 -21.16 -12.00
CA LEU A 132 -1.13 -22.43 -11.69
C LEU A 132 -2.65 -22.33 -11.84
N ALA A 133 -3.26 -21.25 -11.32
CA ALA A 133 -4.68 -21.00 -11.45
C ALA A 133 -5.12 -20.89 -12.93
N ALA A 134 -4.34 -20.18 -13.75
CA ALA A 134 -4.56 -20.08 -15.19
C ALA A 134 -4.48 -21.45 -15.88
N GLY A 135 -3.50 -22.28 -15.50
CA GLY A 135 -3.38 -23.65 -16.02
C GLY A 135 -4.58 -24.52 -15.66
N TYR A 136 -5.09 -24.43 -14.43
CA TYR A 136 -6.29 -25.17 -14.02
C TYR A 136 -7.58 -24.63 -14.63
N ALA A 137 -7.67 -23.33 -14.90
CA ALA A 137 -8.82 -22.73 -15.56
C ALA A 137 -8.99 -23.21 -17.00
N GLY A 138 -7.89 -23.60 -17.67
CA GLY A 138 -7.91 -24.20 -19.00
C GLY A 138 -8.62 -23.34 -20.07
N LEU A 139 -8.46 -22.00 -19.96
CA LEU A 139 -9.15 -21.05 -20.85
C LEU A 139 -8.69 -21.20 -22.29
N THR A 140 -9.63 -21.20 -23.22
CA THR A 140 -9.43 -21.40 -24.68
C THR A 140 -9.65 -20.11 -25.48
N GLY A 141 -10.10 -19.04 -24.82
CA GLY A 141 -10.45 -17.76 -25.47
C GLY A 141 -11.96 -17.59 -25.73
N GLU A 142 -12.78 -18.58 -25.43
CA GLU A 142 -14.23 -18.53 -25.66
C GLU A 142 -15.04 -18.33 -24.35
N GLU A 143 -14.38 -18.42 -23.19
CA GLU A 143 -15.05 -18.42 -21.89
C GLU A 143 -15.33 -16.99 -21.38
N LEU A 144 -16.38 -16.88 -20.55
CA LEU A 144 -16.61 -15.78 -19.64
C LEU A 144 -15.94 -16.10 -18.31
N LEU A 145 -14.86 -15.39 -17.99
CA LEU A 145 -14.17 -15.49 -16.70
C LEU A 145 -14.84 -14.58 -15.68
N LEU A 146 -15.22 -15.13 -14.52
CA LEU A 146 -15.75 -14.37 -13.39
C LEU A 146 -14.70 -14.30 -12.28
N ASP A 147 -14.28 -13.09 -11.89
CA ASP A 147 -13.38 -12.85 -10.77
C ASP A 147 -14.19 -12.26 -9.61
N LEU A 148 -14.78 -13.15 -8.80
CA LEU A 148 -15.61 -12.76 -7.65
C LEU A 148 -14.72 -12.29 -6.51
N TYR A 149 -15.09 -11.15 -5.90
CA TYR A 149 -14.29 -10.46 -4.87
C TYR A 149 -12.92 -9.98 -5.39
N CYS A 150 -12.87 -9.52 -6.63
CA CYS A 150 -11.66 -9.25 -7.41
C CYS A 150 -10.69 -8.26 -6.76
N GLY A 151 -11.14 -7.34 -5.90
CA GLY A 151 -10.29 -6.30 -5.32
C GLY A 151 -9.63 -5.44 -6.39
N ALA A 152 -8.30 -5.47 -6.50
CA ALA A 152 -7.55 -4.82 -7.57
C ALA A 152 -7.56 -5.61 -8.91
N GLY A 153 -8.25 -6.74 -8.97
CA GLY A 153 -8.41 -7.58 -10.17
C GLY A 153 -7.15 -8.36 -10.57
N THR A 154 -6.19 -8.53 -9.67
CA THR A 154 -4.87 -9.07 -10.03
C THR A 154 -4.92 -10.48 -10.60
N ILE A 155 -5.82 -11.33 -10.11
CA ILE A 155 -5.99 -12.72 -10.58
C ILE A 155 -6.71 -12.74 -11.93
N GLY A 156 -7.90 -12.15 -12.00
CA GLY A 156 -8.69 -12.15 -13.24
C GLY A 156 -7.97 -11.47 -14.40
N LEU A 157 -7.35 -10.30 -14.14
CA LEU A 157 -6.60 -9.58 -15.16
C LEU A 157 -5.38 -10.37 -15.66
N SER A 158 -4.71 -11.16 -14.80
CA SER A 158 -3.57 -12.00 -15.24
C SER A 158 -3.97 -13.08 -16.24
N MET A 159 -5.24 -13.47 -16.28
CA MET A 159 -5.81 -14.50 -17.17
C MET A 159 -6.68 -13.90 -18.29
N ALA A 160 -6.95 -12.60 -18.26
CA ALA A 160 -7.89 -11.94 -19.17
C ALA A 160 -7.55 -12.13 -20.65
N GLY A 161 -6.24 -12.19 -21.00
CA GLY A 161 -5.79 -12.43 -22.37
C GLY A 161 -6.13 -13.81 -22.93
N SER A 162 -6.51 -14.77 -22.07
CA SER A 162 -6.90 -16.14 -22.45
C SER A 162 -8.41 -16.38 -22.35
N ALA A 163 -9.21 -15.37 -22.03
CA ALA A 163 -10.66 -15.46 -21.96
C ALA A 163 -11.31 -14.56 -23.00
N LYS A 164 -12.53 -14.89 -23.43
CA LYS A 164 -13.33 -14.03 -24.31
C LYS A 164 -13.77 -12.74 -23.62
N ARG A 165 -14.08 -12.85 -22.32
CA ARG A 165 -14.52 -11.72 -21.50
C ARG A 165 -14.19 -11.98 -20.04
N LEU A 166 -13.81 -10.91 -19.32
CA LEU A 166 -13.65 -10.90 -17.87
C LEU A 166 -14.72 -10.01 -17.24
N LEU A 167 -15.31 -10.49 -16.15
CA LEU A 167 -16.13 -9.70 -15.22
C LEU A 167 -15.59 -9.87 -13.79
N GLY A 168 -15.47 -8.75 -13.05
CA GLY A 168 -15.05 -8.71 -11.66
C GLY A 168 -15.63 -7.51 -10.91
#